data_a4ac505481a77dbb2947a944d1cfc51d
#
_entry.id   a4ac505481a77dbb2947a944d1cfc51d
#
_cell.length_a   1.000
_cell.length_b   1.000
_cell.length_c   1.000
_cell.angle_alpha   90.00
_cell.angle_beta   90.00
_cell.angle_gamma   90.00
#
_symmetry.space_group_name_H-M   'P 1'
#
loop_
_entity.id
_entity.type
_entity.pdbx_description
1 polymer ?
#
loop_
_entity_poly.entity_id
_entity_poly.type
_entity_poly.pdbx_seq_one_letter_code
_entity_poly.pdbx_strand_id
1 'polypeptide(L)'
;MKVRIEEKYQAAIIELGGNLVGGENADLFRNKLYELIEQKKKNIVVDMTNVKMVNSTGIGILISGLTTLKNARGDLKLAHISDNVKGVLSITRLNNVFHIYSNVDEAVKSFG
;
A
#
# COMPACT_ATOMS: atom_id res chain seq x y z
N MET A 1 5.01 12.50 8.03
CA MET A 1 5.25 11.28 7.23
C MET A 1 6.13 11.60 6.04
N LYS A 2 7.02 10.70 5.71
CA LYS A 2 7.74 10.75 4.45
C LYS A 2 7.17 9.71 3.51
N VAL A 3 7.07 10.05 2.24
CA VAL A 3 6.66 9.11 1.21
C VAL A 3 7.75 9.08 0.15
N ARG A 4 8.35 7.92 -0.05
CA ARG A 4 9.37 7.72 -1.10
C ARG A 4 8.79 6.80 -2.16
N ILE A 5 9.09 7.14 -3.41
CA ILE A 5 8.67 6.35 -4.56
C ILE A 5 9.91 5.79 -5.22
N GLU A 6 9.92 4.49 -5.44
CA GLU A 6 11.00 3.80 -6.16
C GLU A 6 10.36 2.91 -7.20
N GLU A 7 10.95 2.85 -8.39
CA GLU A 7 10.52 1.89 -9.39
C GLU A 7 11.54 0.76 -9.44
N LYS A 8 11.03 -0.47 -9.41
CA LYS A 8 11.87 -1.67 -9.44
C LYS A 8 11.18 -2.72 -10.31
N TYR A 9 11.88 -3.13 -11.36
CA TYR A 9 11.31 -4.01 -12.39
C TYR A 9 10.06 -3.35 -12.98
N GLN A 10 8.90 -3.98 -12.85
CA GLN A 10 7.65 -3.46 -13.41
C GLN A 10 6.72 -2.92 -12.31
N ALA A 11 7.24 -2.67 -11.14
CA ALA A 11 6.44 -2.22 -10.01
C ALA A 11 6.90 -0.86 -9.49
N ALA A 12 5.96 -0.06 -9.02
CA ALA A 12 6.24 1.15 -8.27
C ALA A 12 6.11 0.82 -6.78
N ILE A 13 7.09 1.19 -6.00
CA ILE A 13 7.12 0.95 -4.58
C ILE A 13 6.90 2.27 -3.85
N ILE A 14 5.86 2.33 -3.02
CA ILE A 14 5.60 3.47 -2.15
C ILE A 14 6.08 3.10 -0.76
N GLU A 15 7.15 3.73 -0.30
CA GLU A 15 7.66 3.54 1.05
C GLU A 15 7.08 4.61 1.96
N LEU A 16 6.37 4.20 2.99
CA LEU A 16 5.73 5.11 3.94
C LEU A 16 6.62 5.25 5.18
N GLY A 17 6.95 6.49 5.55
CA GLY A 17 7.78 6.78 6.71
C GLY A 17 6.96 7.35 7.85
N GLY A 18 6.06 6.59 8.44
CA GLY A 18 5.23 7.00 9.55
C GLY A 18 3.88 6.31 9.57
N ASN A 19 3.08 6.59 10.58
CA ASN A 19 1.80 5.92 10.77
C ASN A 19 0.74 6.47 9.80
N LEU A 20 -0.13 5.59 9.36
CA LEU A 20 -1.20 5.91 8.43
C LEU A 20 -2.52 6.04 9.20
N VAL A 21 -2.66 7.15 9.91
CA VAL A 21 -3.75 7.36 10.85
C VAL A 21 -4.62 8.57 10.53
N GLY A 22 -4.56 9.09 9.31
CA GLY A 22 -5.39 10.21 8.87
C GLY A 22 -4.62 11.52 8.79
N GLY A 23 -5.34 12.62 8.54
CA GLY A 23 -4.78 13.96 8.42
C GLY A 23 -3.80 14.09 7.26
N GLU A 24 -2.75 14.89 7.45
CA GLU A 24 -1.77 15.16 6.39
C GLU A 24 -1.07 13.90 5.89
N ASN A 25 -0.83 12.94 6.78
CA ASN A 25 -0.17 11.70 6.39
C ASN A 25 -1.02 10.91 5.41
N ALA A 26 -2.31 10.79 5.70
CA ALA A 26 -3.24 10.10 4.82
C ALA A 26 -3.38 10.82 3.48
N ASP A 27 -3.46 12.16 3.51
CA ASP A 27 -3.58 12.96 2.30
C ASP A 27 -2.33 12.83 1.42
N LEU A 28 -1.14 12.86 2.02
CA LEU A 28 0.11 12.71 1.28
C LEU A 28 0.18 11.34 0.60
N PHE A 29 -0.15 10.28 1.31
CA PHE A 29 -0.18 8.94 0.74
C PHE A 29 -1.19 8.84 -0.40
N ARG A 30 -2.42 9.31 -0.17
CA ARG A 30 -3.48 9.29 -1.18
C ARG A 30 -3.03 10.00 -2.45
N ASN A 31 -2.47 11.19 -2.31
CA ASN A 31 -2.06 12.01 -3.45
C ASN A 31 -0.96 11.31 -4.25
N LYS A 32 0.02 10.72 -3.59
CA LYS A 32 1.09 9.99 -4.28
C LYS A 32 0.58 8.73 -4.95
N LEU A 33 -0.31 8.00 -4.29
CA LEU A 33 -0.89 6.79 -4.85
C LEU A 33 -1.66 7.10 -6.14
N TYR A 34 -2.53 8.10 -6.11
CA TYR A 34 -3.32 8.45 -7.29
C TYR A 34 -2.49 9.10 -8.39
N GLU A 35 -1.43 9.82 -8.03
CA GLU A 35 -0.46 10.31 -9.01
C GLU A 35 0.16 9.17 -9.81
N LEU A 36 0.55 8.09 -9.14
CA LEU A 36 1.08 6.90 -9.81
C LEU A 36 0.03 6.23 -10.69
N ILE A 37 -1.20 6.15 -10.21
CA ILE A 37 -2.31 5.56 -10.98
C ILE A 37 -2.56 6.39 -12.26
N GLU A 38 -2.53 7.71 -12.16
CA GLU A 38 -2.67 8.60 -13.32
C GLU A 38 -1.54 8.42 -14.32
N GLN A 39 -0.34 8.11 -13.85
CA GLN A 39 0.80 7.78 -14.71
C GLN A 39 0.72 6.38 -15.31
N LYS A 40 -0.41 5.69 -15.10
CA LYS A 40 -0.67 4.33 -15.59
C LYS A 40 0.28 3.28 -15.00
N LYS A 41 0.77 3.53 -13.79
CA LYS A 41 1.48 2.51 -13.02
C LYS A 41 0.43 1.55 -12.46
N LYS A 42 0.51 0.29 -12.87
CA LYS A 42 -0.52 -0.70 -12.52
C LYS A 42 -0.11 -1.64 -11.40
N ASN A 43 1.20 -1.83 -11.22
CA ASN A 43 1.73 -2.73 -10.22
C ASN A 43 2.34 -1.89 -9.10
N ILE A 44 1.64 -1.82 -7.97
CA ILE A 44 2.06 -0.98 -6.85
C ILE A 44 2.27 -1.84 -5.61
N VAL A 45 3.42 -1.63 -4.96
CA VAL A 45 3.73 -2.23 -3.66
C VAL A 45 3.79 -1.09 -2.64
N VAL A 46 3.08 -1.23 -1.54
CA VAL A 46 3.19 -0.30 -0.42
C VAL A 46 4.10 -0.96 0.62
N ASP A 47 5.26 -0.36 0.81
CA ASP A 47 6.22 -0.81 1.81
C ASP A 47 5.86 -0.19 3.15
N MET A 48 5.42 -1.01 4.08
CA MET A 48 4.90 -0.59 5.37
C MET A 48 5.87 -0.87 6.52
N THR A 49 7.17 -1.01 6.22
CA THR A 49 8.19 -1.29 7.24
C THR A 49 8.14 -0.29 8.40
N ASN A 50 7.94 0.99 8.09
CA ASN A 50 7.93 2.05 9.10
C ASN A 50 6.53 2.47 9.53
N VAL A 51 5.51 1.68 9.18
CA VAL A 51 4.12 1.94 9.58
C VAL A 51 3.76 1.01 10.71
N LYS A 52 3.60 1.56 11.90
CA LYS A 52 3.26 0.78 13.10
C LYS A 52 1.75 0.69 13.32
N MET A 53 1.01 1.69 12.86
CA MET A 53 -0.43 1.78 13.08
C MET A 53 -1.14 2.30 11.85
N VAL A 54 -2.33 1.75 11.60
CA VAL A 54 -3.27 2.27 10.61
C VAL A 54 -4.63 2.40 11.29
N ASN A 55 -5.44 3.36 10.83
CA ASN A 55 -6.82 3.49 11.27
C ASN A 55 -7.76 3.32 10.08
N SER A 56 -9.05 3.52 10.30
CA SER A 56 -10.06 3.34 9.25
C SER A 56 -9.82 4.25 8.03
N THR A 57 -9.31 5.46 8.25
CA THR A 57 -8.98 6.38 7.15
C THR A 57 -7.85 5.79 6.29
N GLY A 58 -6.78 5.32 6.92
CA GLY A 58 -5.66 4.70 6.22
C GLY A 58 -6.07 3.43 5.46
N ILE A 59 -6.87 2.59 6.10
CA ILE A 59 -7.40 1.38 5.47
C ILE A 59 -8.27 1.75 4.27
N GLY A 60 -9.10 2.78 4.41
CA GLY A 60 -9.95 3.25 3.32
C GLY A 60 -9.15 3.68 2.10
N ILE A 61 -8.01 4.33 2.30
CA ILE A 61 -7.13 4.72 1.18
C ILE A 61 -6.54 3.48 0.51
N LEU A 62 -6.10 2.50 1.28
CA LEU A 62 -5.56 1.25 0.73
C LEU A 62 -6.61 0.51 -0.09
N ILE A 63 -7.83 0.42 0.41
CA ILE A 63 -8.93 -0.24 -0.30
C ILE A 63 -9.29 0.51 -1.57
N SER A 64 -9.39 1.83 -1.50
CA SER A 64 -9.71 2.67 -2.66
C SER A 64 -8.65 2.51 -3.75
N GLY A 65 -7.37 2.53 -3.36
CA GLY A 65 -6.28 2.31 -4.30
C GLY A 65 -6.32 0.92 -4.93
N LEU A 66 -6.56 -0.10 -4.13
CA LEU A 66 -6.66 -1.47 -4.62
C LEU A 66 -7.81 -1.60 -5.64
N THR A 67 -8.98 -1.07 -5.30
CA THR A 67 -10.16 -1.13 -6.17
C THR A 67 -9.89 -0.43 -7.50
N THR A 68 -9.32 0.77 -7.45
CA THR A 68 -9.00 1.53 -8.65
C THR A 68 -8.01 0.79 -9.53
N LEU A 69 -6.96 0.21 -8.93
CA LEU A 69 -5.96 -0.56 -9.68
C LEU A 69 -6.55 -1.83 -10.26
N LYS A 70 -7.39 -2.54 -9.53
CA LYS A 70 -8.06 -3.75 -10.05
C LYS A 70 -8.93 -3.42 -11.26
N ASN A 71 -9.64 -2.30 -11.22
CA ASN A 71 -10.45 -1.86 -12.36
C ASN A 71 -9.59 -1.51 -13.57
N ALA A 72 -8.34 -1.13 -13.36
CA ALA A 72 -7.38 -0.84 -14.42
C ALA A 72 -6.50 -2.05 -14.78
N ARG A 73 -6.85 -3.25 -14.30
CA ARG A 73 -6.11 -4.50 -14.47
C ARG A 73 -4.74 -4.49 -13.80
N GLY A 74 -4.63 -3.75 -12.71
CA GLY A 74 -3.44 -3.70 -11.88
C GLY A 74 -3.68 -4.35 -10.52
N ASP A 75 -2.77 -4.12 -9.62
CA ASP A 75 -2.88 -4.62 -8.24
C ASP A 75 -2.10 -3.71 -7.29
N LEU A 76 -2.50 -3.74 -6.03
CA LEU A 76 -1.80 -3.09 -4.93
C LEU A 76 -1.46 -4.18 -3.91
N LYS A 77 -0.19 -4.32 -3.61
CA LYS A 77 0.30 -5.33 -2.68
C LYS A 77 0.96 -4.66 -1.48
N LEU A 78 0.91 -5.33 -0.33
CA LEU A 78 1.49 -4.82 0.90
C LEU A 78 2.73 -5.62 1.26
N ALA A 79 3.77 -4.96 1.77
CA ALA A 79 5.00 -5.59 2.20
C ALA A 79 5.39 -5.08 3.58
N HIS A 80 5.99 -5.95 4.39
CA HIS A 80 6.52 -5.61 5.72
C HIS A 80 5.47 -5.06 6.67
N ILE A 81 4.29 -5.65 6.76
CA ILE A 81 3.30 -5.17 7.73
C ILE A 81 3.70 -5.55 9.15
N SER A 82 3.48 -4.63 10.09
CA SER A 82 3.69 -4.90 11.51
C SER A 82 2.61 -5.83 12.06
N ASP A 83 2.86 -6.39 13.25
CA ASP A 83 1.86 -7.22 13.92
C ASP A 83 0.58 -6.43 14.22
N ASN A 84 0.71 -5.15 14.58
CA ASN A 84 -0.45 -4.29 14.82
C ASN A 84 -1.28 -4.10 13.56
N VAL A 85 -0.63 -3.82 12.43
CA VAL A 85 -1.31 -3.66 11.14
C VAL A 85 -1.97 -4.98 10.74
N LYS A 86 -1.25 -6.09 10.90
CA LYS A 86 -1.78 -7.41 10.62
C LYS A 86 -3.03 -7.71 11.45
N GLY A 87 -3.00 -7.34 12.73
CA GLY A 87 -4.15 -7.50 13.62
C GLY A 87 -5.36 -6.69 13.17
N VAL A 88 -5.15 -5.44 12.76
CA VAL A 88 -6.23 -4.58 12.26
C VAL A 88 -6.84 -5.19 10.99
N LEU A 89 -6.01 -5.67 10.06
CA LEU A 89 -6.50 -6.31 8.84
C LEU A 89 -7.29 -7.57 9.16
N SER A 90 -6.85 -8.35 10.13
CA SER A 90 -7.54 -9.57 10.55
C SER A 90 -8.90 -9.27 11.18
N ILE A 91 -8.97 -8.31 12.10
CA ILE A 91 -10.20 -7.92 12.79
C ILE A 91 -11.22 -7.37 11.78
N THR A 92 -10.78 -6.61 10.81
CA THR A 92 -11.65 -6.04 9.77
C THR A 92 -11.92 -7.00 8.62
N ARG A 93 -11.37 -8.22 8.68
CA ARG A 93 -11.48 -9.25 7.65
C ARG A 93 -10.89 -8.83 6.30
N LEU A 94 -9.89 -7.97 6.31
CA LEU A 94 -9.22 -7.50 5.11
C LEU A 94 -7.94 -8.27 4.79
N ASN A 95 -7.53 -9.18 5.66
CA ASN A 95 -6.34 -10.00 5.46
C ASN A 95 -6.42 -10.91 4.21
N ASN A 96 -7.63 -11.17 3.71
CA ASN A 96 -7.85 -11.92 2.48
C ASN A 96 -8.11 -11.02 1.27
N VAL A 97 -8.25 -9.72 1.49
CA VAL A 97 -8.49 -8.75 0.42
C VAL A 97 -7.17 -8.30 -0.21
N PHE A 98 -6.14 -8.11 0.62
CA PHE A 98 -4.83 -7.70 0.15
C PHE A 98 -3.89 -8.89 0.04
N HIS A 99 -3.04 -8.88 -0.98
CA HIS A 99 -1.90 -9.78 -1.04
C HIS A 99 -0.76 -9.18 -0.22
N ILE A 100 -0.32 -9.93 0.78
CA ILE A 100 0.64 -9.46 1.78
C ILE A 100 1.90 -10.30 1.69
N TYR A 101 3.05 -9.63 1.67
CA TYR A 101 4.35 -10.28 1.52
C TYR A 101 5.29 -9.89 2.65
N SER A 102 6.23 -10.79 2.95
CA SER A 102 7.19 -10.56 4.02
C SER A 102 8.17 -9.43 3.71
N ASN A 103 8.43 -9.19 2.42
CA ASN A 103 9.36 -8.15 2.00
C ASN A 103 8.99 -7.62 0.62
N VAL A 104 9.60 -6.48 0.27
CA VAL A 104 9.33 -5.80 -0.99
C VAL A 104 9.71 -6.66 -2.20
N ASP A 105 10.84 -7.35 -2.13
CA ASP A 105 11.30 -8.15 -3.27
C ASP A 105 10.32 -9.26 -3.62
N GLU A 106 9.77 -9.94 -2.61
CA GLU A 106 8.76 -10.97 -2.84
C GLU A 106 7.50 -10.37 -3.47
N ALA A 107 7.07 -9.21 -2.96
CA ALA A 107 5.89 -8.53 -3.50
C ALA A 107 6.10 -8.14 -4.96
N VAL A 108 7.25 -7.57 -5.29
CA VAL A 108 7.59 -7.15 -6.66
C VAL A 108 7.63 -8.36 -7.59
N LYS A 109 8.30 -9.42 -7.18
CA LYS A 109 8.42 -10.63 -8.00
C LYS A 109 7.08 -11.30 -8.26
N SER A 110 6.12 -11.13 -7.36
CA SER A 110 4.80 -11.75 -7.50
C SER A 110 3.98 -11.15 -8.64
N PHE A 111 4.34 -10.00 -9.15
CA PHE A 111 3.69 -9.43 -10.33
C PHE A 111 4.07 -10.13 -11.63
N GLY A 112 5.02 -10.96 -11.57
CA GLY A 112 5.40 -11.76 -12.70
C GLY A 112 6.67 -11.47 -13.31
#